data_b6373d14294258b34190e85aa878340f
#
_entry.id   b6373d14294258b34190e85aa878340f
#
_cell.length_a   1.000
_cell.length_b   1.000
_cell.length_c   1.000
_cell.angle_alpha   90.00
_cell.angle_beta   90.00
_cell.angle_gamma   90.00
#
_symmetry.space_group_name_H-M   'P 1'
#
loop_
_entity.id
_entity.type
_entity.pdbx_description
1 polymer ?
#
loop_
_entity_poly.entity_id
_entity_poly.type
_entity_poly.pdbx_seq_one_letter_code
_entity_poly.pdbx_strand_id
1 'polypeptide(L)'
;DQKGSMNQKFGVSPFSVFDSKSANWINRKNYWNSKGIISSNGRDIKMTSSSDKINKGSKDGGSIFDPVICEIAYQWFCPPCGNIIDPFSGGSVRGLMASFLGKNYTGIDIRKEQIDANKLHKADLLFSCPPYADLEVYSSNENDLSNMEYINFIKVYSKIIRNCYDLLNDNTFAFWVVGEVRDKSGNYYNFIGDTIKSFIDAGFTYY
;
A
#
# COMPACT_ATOMS: atom_id res chain seq x y z
N ASP A 1 18.61 29.10 1.15
CA ASP A 1 17.90 27.81 1.36
C ASP A 1 17.71 27.16 0.01
N GLN A 2 18.61 26.25 -0.35
CA GLN A 2 18.38 25.37 -1.50
C GLN A 2 17.30 24.36 -1.09
N LYS A 3 16.07 24.62 -1.53
CA LYS A 3 15.02 23.61 -1.47
C LYS A 3 15.48 22.42 -2.30
N GLY A 4 15.70 21.27 -1.68
CA GLY A 4 16.09 20.05 -2.37
C GLY A 4 15.10 19.70 -3.50
N SER A 5 15.55 18.95 -4.51
CA SER A 5 14.73 18.60 -5.67
C SER A 5 13.39 17.97 -5.32
N MET A 6 13.31 17.25 -4.20
CA MET A 6 12.06 16.63 -3.71
C MET A 6 11.08 17.66 -3.15
N ASN A 7 11.58 18.67 -2.40
CA ASN A 7 10.73 19.77 -1.95
C ASN A 7 10.18 20.60 -3.11
N GLN A 8 10.96 20.79 -4.16
CA GLN A 8 10.49 21.46 -5.38
C GLN A 8 9.42 20.64 -6.10
N LYS A 9 9.58 19.32 -6.13
CA LYS A 9 8.67 18.40 -6.83
C LYS A 9 7.35 18.16 -6.10
N PHE A 10 7.38 18.03 -4.78
CA PHE A 10 6.21 17.67 -3.96
C PHE A 10 5.76 18.79 -3.01
N GLY A 11 6.49 19.88 -2.91
CA GLY A 11 6.18 21.01 -2.04
C GLY A 11 6.43 20.78 -0.55
N VAL A 12 6.89 19.59 -0.15
CA VAL A 12 7.08 19.16 1.24
C VAL A 12 8.36 18.34 1.40
N SER A 13 8.88 18.31 2.63
CA SER A 13 10.00 17.45 3.00
C SER A 13 9.51 16.03 3.38
N PRO A 14 10.38 15.00 3.37
CA PRO A 14 10.10 13.73 3.99
C PRO A 14 9.62 13.90 5.43
N PHE A 15 8.74 13.03 5.90
CA PHE A 15 8.14 13.07 7.25
C PHE A 15 7.20 14.25 7.52
N SER A 16 6.67 14.87 6.47
CA SER A 16 5.65 15.93 6.57
C SER A 16 4.25 15.37 6.36
N VAL A 17 3.26 16.12 6.83
CA VAL A 17 1.85 15.85 6.50
C VAL A 17 1.62 16.25 5.03
N PHE A 18 1.06 15.34 4.25
CA PHE A 18 0.71 15.59 2.85
C PHE A 18 -0.74 16.07 2.73
N ASP A 19 -0.92 17.21 2.08
CA ASP A 19 -2.26 17.67 1.70
C ASP A 19 -2.63 17.17 0.30
N SER A 20 -3.34 16.04 0.25
CA SER A 20 -3.81 15.44 -1.00
C SER A 20 -4.86 16.28 -1.75
N LYS A 21 -5.35 17.36 -1.15
CA LYS A 21 -6.26 18.34 -1.78
C LYS A 21 -5.53 19.57 -2.30
N SER A 22 -4.24 19.71 -2.04
CA SER A 22 -3.45 20.83 -2.57
C SER A 22 -3.39 20.79 -4.11
N ALA A 23 -3.29 21.98 -4.72
CA ALA A 23 -3.20 22.10 -6.18
C ALA A 23 -2.00 21.32 -6.75
N ASN A 24 -0.85 21.36 -6.06
CA ASN A 24 0.35 20.63 -6.47
C ASN A 24 0.13 19.11 -6.51
N TRP A 25 -0.54 18.57 -5.49
CA TRP A 25 -0.88 17.14 -5.43
C TRP A 25 -1.84 16.74 -6.55
N ILE A 26 -2.94 17.50 -6.71
CA ILE A 26 -3.95 17.26 -7.75
C ILE A 26 -3.31 17.31 -9.14
N ASN A 27 -2.48 18.32 -9.43
CA ASN A 27 -1.79 18.45 -10.71
C ASN A 27 -0.85 17.25 -10.95
N ARG A 28 -0.13 16.78 -9.92
CA ARG A 28 0.75 15.62 -10.04
C ARG A 28 -0.03 14.34 -10.28
N LYS A 29 -1.13 14.15 -9.59
CA LYS A 29 -2.04 13.02 -9.81
C LYS A 29 -2.62 13.02 -11.24
N ASN A 30 -3.06 14.17 -11.74
CA ASN A 30 -3.56 14.32 -13.11
C ASN A 30 -2.46 14.03 -14.15
N TYR A 31 -1.23 14.44 -13.90
CA TYR A 31 -0.09 14.06 -14.75
C TYR A 31 0.06 12.54 -14.86
N TRP A 32 0.02 11.80 -13.75
CA TRP A 32 0.13 10.35 -13.78
C TRP A 32 -1.08 9.69 -14.46
N ASN A 33 -2.28 10.19 -14.20
CA ASN A 33 -3.49 9.70 -14.88
C ASN A 33 -3.42 9.90 -16.40
N SER A 34 -2.86 11.01 -16.88
CA SER A 34 -2.64 11.27 -18.31
C SER A 34 -1.63 10.33 -18.97
N LYS A 35 -0.78 9.66 -18.17
CA LYS A 35 0.16 8.61 -18.64
C LYS A 35 -0.46 7.22 -18.67
N GLY A 36 -1.77 7.10 -18.42
CA GLY A 36 -2.49 5.83 -18.46
C GLY A 36 -2.41 5.03 -17.15
N ILE A 37 -1.99 5.63 -16.05
CA ILE A 37 -2.06 4.99 -14.73
C ILE A 37 -3.48 5.06 -14.22
N ILE A 38 -4.31 4.15 -14.73
CA ILE A 38 -5.73 4.05 -14.40
C ILE A 38 -5.99 2.66 -13.81
N SER A 39 -6.53 2.61 -12.61
CA SER A 39 -6.74 1.37 -11.84
C SER A 39 -7.96 0.54 -12.29
N SER A 40 -8.64 0.91 -13.38
CA SER A 40 -9.90 0.27 -13.78
C SER A 40 -9.74 -1.12 -14.41
N ASN A 41 -8.54 -1.51 -14.83
CA ASN A 41 -8.33 -2.79 -15.49
C ASN A 41 -8.19 -3.95 -14.49
N GLY A 42 -9.16 -4.87 -14.50
CA GLY A 42 -9.12 -6.14 -13.77
C GLY A 42 -9.93 -6.19 -12.47
N ARG A 43 -10.81 -5.23 -12.20
CA ARG A 43 -11.75 -5.31 -11.08
C ARG A 43 -13.12 -5.73 -11.55
N ASP A 44 -13.64 -6.82 -10.99
CA ASP A 44 -15.04 -7.20 -11.16
C ASP A 44 -15.94 -6.16 -10.47
N ILE A 45 -16.85 -5.56 -11.24
CA ILE A 45 -17.79 -4.49 -10.81
C ILE A 45 -18.71 -4.93 -9.65
N LYS A 46 -18.69 -6.19 -9.26
CA LYS A 46 -19.55 -6.78 -8.22
C LYS A 46 -19.01 -6.72 -6.79
N MET A 47 -17.82 -6.19 -6.58
CA MET A 47 -17.25 -6.02 -5.21
C MET A 47 -17.64 -4.66 -4.64
N THR A 48 -18.92 -4.40 -4.49
CA THR A 48 -19.42 -3.20 -3.83
C THR A 48 -19.56 -3.47 -2.34
N SER A 49 -18.73 -2.82 -1.56
CA SER A 49 -18.93 -2.75 -0.11
C SER A 49 -20.05 -1.76 0.21
N SER A 50 -20.67 -1.94 1.38
CA SER A 50 -21.71 -1.06 1.93
C SER A 50 -21.25 0.39 2.19
N SER A 51 -20.03 0.76 1.80
CA SER A 51 -19.44 2.11 1.93
C SER A 51 -19.77 3.07 0.78
N ASP A 52 -20.64 2.71 -0.15
CA ASP A 52 -21.06 3.53 -1.31
C ASP A 52 -21.60 4.93 -0.95
N LYS A 53 -21.82 5.21 0.33
CA LYS A 53 -22.31 6.53 0.78
C LYS A 53 -21.21 7.60 0.93
N ILE A 54 -19.94 7.23 0.95
CA ILE A 54 -18.83 8.16 1.24
C ILE A 54 -18.10 8.62 -0.02
N ASN A 55 -18.09 7.81 -1.09
CA ASN A 55 -17.37 8.12 -2.34
C ASN A 55 -18.32 8.32 -3.54
N LYS A 56 -19.03 9.44 -3.58
CA LYS A 56 -19.87 9.84 -4.73
C LYS A 56 -19.10 10.14 -6.02
N GLY A 57 -17.82 9.79 -6.13
CA GLY A 57 -16.96 10.18 -7.25
C GLY A 57 -16.43 9.06 -8.14
N SER A 58 -16.49 7.79 -7.74
CA SER A 58 -16.05 6.69 -8.60
C SER A 58 -17.24 5.76 -8.93
N LYS A 59 -17.54 5.62 -10.20
CA LYS A 59 -18.58 4.71 -10.71
C LYS A 59 -18.22 3.23 -10.52
N ASP A 60 -17.03 2.91 -10.05
CA ASP A 60 -16.42 1.57 -10.07
C ASP A 60 -16.01 1.06 -8.69
N GLY A 61 -16.76 1.37 -7.64
CA GLY A 61 -16.83 0.67 -6.33
C GLY A 61 -15.52 0.31 -5.57
N GLY A 62 -14.34 0.63 -6.05
CA GLY A 62 -13.07 0.29 -5.41
C GLY A 62 -12.16 1.51 -5.23
N SER A 63 -11.51 1.62 -4.07
CA SER A 63 -10.50 2.65 -3.82
C SER A 63 -9.32 2.49 -4.78
N ILE A 64 -9.05 3.53 -5.59
CA ILE A 64 -7.87 3.59 -6.46
C ILE A 64 -6.70 4.10 -5.64
N PHE A 65 -5.62 3.32 -5.59
CA PHE A 65 -4.41 3.74 -4.90
C PHE A 65 -3.82 5.01 -5.55
N ASP A 66 -3.39 5.98 -4.74
CA ASP A 66 -2.91 7.26 -5.26
C ASP A 66 -1.48 7.14 -5.83
N PRO A 67 -1.26 7.40 -7.12
CA PRO A 67 0.05 7.25 -7.76
C PRO A 67 1.11 8.21 -7.19
N VAL A 68 0.71 9.34 -6.62
CA VAL A 68 1.64 10.32 -6.03
C VAL A 68 2.30 9.75 -4.77
N ILE A 69 1.57 8.95 -3.97
CA ILE A 69 2.13 8.26 -2.81
C ILE A 69 3.20 7.25 -3.27
N CYS A 70 2.94 6.48 -4.34
CA CYS A 70 3.93 5.56 -4.90
C CYS A 70 5.18 6.34 -5.36
N GLU A 71 4.99 7.44 -6.08
CA GLU A 71 6.11 8.24 -6.56
C GLU A 71 7.00 8.73 -5.43
N ILE A 72 6.40 9.27 -4.37
CA ILE A 72 7.12 9.76 -3.20
C ILE A 72 7.90 8.62 -2.53
N ALA A 73 7.21 7.52 -2.21
CA ALA A 73 7.82 6.39 -1.52
C ALA A 73 8.98 5.79 -2.33
N TYR A 74 8.78 5.54 -3.62
CA TYR A 74 9.78 4.92 -4.47
C TYR A 74 10.98 5.81 -4.75
N GLN A 75 10.80 7.14 -4.80
CA GLN A 75 11.93 8.06 -5.00
C GLN A 75 12.69 8.36 -3.72
N TRP A 76 12.04 8.34 -2.57
CA TRP A 76 12.70 8.64 -1.31
C TRP A 76 13.37 7.44 -0.67
N PHE A 77 12.76 6.25 -0.79
CA PHE A 77 13.13 5.09 0.02
C PHE A 77 13.67 3.89 -0.79
N CYS A 78 13.58 3.93 -2.12
CA CYS A 78 14.08 2.85 -2.96
C CYS A 78 15.24 3.34 -3.85
N PRO A 79 16.42 2.71 -3.81
CA PRO A 79 17.56 3.10 -4.62
C PRO A 79 17.24 3.00 -6.12
N PRO A 80 18.02 3.65 -7.01
CA PRO A 80 17.89 3.46 -8.46
C PRO A 80 17.92 1.97 -8.83
N CYS A 81 16.99 1.54 -9.70
CA CYS A 81 16.84 0.13 -10.09
C CYS A 81 16.60 -0.85 -8.93
N GLY A 82 16.24 -0.36 -7.75
CA GLY A 82 16.00 -1.19 -6.56
C GLY A 82 14.77 -2.10 -6.69
N ASN A 83 14.71 -3.10 -5.83
CA ASN A 83 13.65 -4.11 -5.79
C ASN A 83 12.61 -3.74 -4.72
N ILE A 84 11.36 -3.70 -5.13
CA ILE A 84 10.21 -3.41 -4.26
C ILE A 84 9.41 -4.68 -4.07
N ILE A 85 9.08 -5.03 -2.82
CA ILE A 85 8.13 -6.09 -2.48
C ILE A 85 6.83 -5.49 -1.95
N ASP A 86 5.71 -5.99 -2.44
CA ASP A 86 4.36 -5.59 -2.04
C ASP A 86 3.49 -6.83 -1.79
N PRO A 87 3.28 -7.23 -0.52
CA PRO A 87 2.53 -8.44 -0.18
C PRO A 87 1.02 -8.32 -0.37
N PHE A 88 0.50 -7.13 -0.70
CA PHE A 88 -0.93 -6.88 -0.93
C PHE A 88 -1.11 -6.03 -2.20
N SER A 89 -0.60 -6.52 -3.33
CA SER A 89 -0.43 -5.72 -4.55
C SER A 89 -1.74 -5.20 -5.16
N GLY A 90 -2.85 -5.89 -4.99
CA GLY A 90 -4.16 -5.44 -5.46
C GLY A 90 -4.17 -4.95 -6.91
N GLY A 91 -4.57 -3.69 -7.13
CA GLY A 91 -4.63 -3.09 -8.46
C GLY A 91 -3.27 -2.69 -9.05
N SER A 92 -3.24 -2.41 -10.35
CA SER A 92 -2.02 -2.23 -11.15
C SER A 92 -1.20 -0.96 -10.85
N VAL A 93 -1.75 0.03 -10.14
CA VAL A 93 -1.11 1.35 -9.95
C VAL A 93 0.30 1.24 -9.40
N ARG A 94 0.51 0.45 -8.35
CA ARG A 94 1.80 0.33 -7.67
C ARG A 94 2.88 -0.28 -8.56
N GLY A 95 2.55 -1.35 -9.28
CA GLY A 95 3.46 -1.97 -10.24
C GLY A 95 3.76 -1.07 -11.44
N LEU A 96 2.75 -0.40 -12.00
CA LEU A 96 2.94 0.54 -13.11
C LEU A 96 3.84 1.71 -12.68
N MET A 97 3.62 2.28 -11.51
CA MET A 97 4.46 3.35 -10.97
C MET A 97 5.91 2.91 -10.79
N ALA A 98 6.14 1.69 -10.28
CA ALA A 98 7.49 1.13 -10.18
C ALA A 98 8.16 1.02 -11.55
N SER A 99 7.46 0.52 -12.55
CA SER A 99 7.96 0.42 -13.93
C SER A 99 8.30 1.80 -14.51
N PHE A 100 7.42 2.79 -14.37
CA PHE A 100 7.68 4.15 -14.85
C PHE A 100 8.90 4.82 -14.18
N LEU A 101 9.17 4.46 -12.92
CA LEU A 101 10.29 4.99 -12.16
C LEU A 101 11.56 4.13 -12.26
N GLY A 102 11.57 3.12 -13.13
CA GLY A 102 12.73 2.24 -13.35
C GLY A 102 13.09 1.38 -12.15
N LYS A 103 12.07 0.94 -11.37
CA LYS A 103 12.20 0.03 -10.23
C LYS A 103 11.77 -1.37 -10.62
N ASN A 104 12.33 -2.38 -9.99
CA ASN A 104 11.84 -3.75 -10.07
C ASN A 104 10.72 -3.93 -9.04
N TYR A 105 9.63 -4.61 -9.42
CA TYR A 105 8.47 -4.75 -8.55
C TYR A 105 8.00 -6.20 -8.48
N THR A 106 7.85 -6.69 -7.26
CA THR A 106 7.25 -8.00 -6.98
C THR A 106 5.99 -7.78 -6.15
N GLY A 107 4.84 -7.95 -6.80
CA GLY A 107 3.52 -7.89 -6.15
C GLY A 107 3.01 -9.30 -5.84
N ILE A 108 2.43 -9.48 -4.66
CA ILE A 108 1.79 -10.70 -4.20
C ILE A 108 0.31 -10.37 -3.94
N ASP A 109 -0.59 -11.22 -4.45
CA ASP A 109 -2.04 -11.07 -4.25
C ASP A 109 -2.66 -12.46 -4.09
N ILE A 110 -3.67 -12.59 -3.22
CA ILE A 110 -4.34 -13.87 -2.95
C ILE A 110 -5.07 -14.44 -4.18
N ARG A 111 -5.43 -13.58 -5.14
CA ARG A 111 -6.24 -13.96 -6.31
C ARG A 111 -5.49 -14.69 -7.40
N LYS A 112 -4.17 -14.75 -7.36
CA LYS A 112 -3.39 -15.51 -8.35
C LYS A 112 -2.12 -16.06 -7.74
N GLU A 113 -2.08 -17.39 -7.77
CA GLU A 113 -0.91 -18.26 -7.69
C GLU A 113 0.22 -17.72 -6.79
N GLN A 114 0.38 -18.36 -5.64
CA GLN A 114 1.62 -18.25 -4.88
C GLN A 114 2.78 -18.59 -5.82
N ILE A 115 3.19 -17.57 -6.56
CA ILE A 115 4.37 -17.66 -7.39
C ILE A 115 5.51 -17.95 -6.43
N ASP A 116 6.27 -18.97 -6.75
CA ASP A 116 7.50 -19.40 -6.07
C ASP A 116 8.18 -18.29 -5.27
N ALA A 117 7.71 -18.06 -4.06
CA ALA A 117 8.33 -17.14 -3.10
C ALA A 117 9.80 -17.51 -2.81
N ASN A 118 10.18 -18.72 -3.19
CA ASN A 118 11.52 -19.27 -3.01
C ASN A 118 12.60 -18.72 -3.96
N LYS A 119 12.26 -17.77 -4.84
CA LYS A 119 13.22 -17.12 -5.77
C LYS A 119 13.26 -15.60 -5.66
N LEU A 120 12.65 -15.02 -4.66
CA LEU A 120 12.70 -13.57 -4.45
C LEU A 120 14.12 -13.17 -4.04
N HIS A 121 14.77 -12.36 -4.86
CA HIS A 121 15.93 -11.58 -4.43
C HIS A 121 15.50 -10.69 -3.27
N LYS A 122 16.39 -10.48 -2.30
CA LYS A 122 16.12 -9.53 -1.22
C LYS A 122 15.71 -8.17 -1.78
N ALA A 123 14.72 -7.56 -1.16
CA ALA A 123 14.15 -6.29 -1.60
C ALA A 123 14.80 -5.09 -0.91
N ASP A 124 14.77 -3.94 -1.58
CA ASP A 124 15.33 -2.68 -1.11
C ASP A 124 14.25 -1.74 -0.55
N LEU A 125 12.99 -2.10 -0.71
CA LEU A 125 11.85 -1.40 -0.13
C LEU A 125 10.68 -2.37 0.06
N LEU A 126 10.10 -2.38 1.25
CA LEU A 126 8.76 -2.93 1.48
C LEU A 126 7.74 -1.79 1.32
N PHE A 127 6.83 -1.92 0.36
CA PHE A 127 5.78 -0.93 0.15
C PHE A 127 4.44 -1.60 -0.03
N SER A 128 3.47 -1.34 0.86
CA SER A 128 2.15 -1.92 0.71
C SER A 128 1.02 -1.11 1.36
N CYS A 129 -0.20 -1.46 0.97
CA CYS A 129 -1.45 -1.04 1.57
C CYS A 129 -2.29 -2.31 1.82
N PRO A 130 -2.32 -2.82 3.06
CA PRO A 130 -3.02 -4.06 3.38
C PRO A 130 -4.54 -3.86 3.38
N PRO A 131 -5.32 -4.95 3.41
CA PRO A 131 -6.74 -4.87 3.75
C PRO A 131 -6.93 -4.28 5.14
N TYR A 132 -8.01 -3.53 5.32
CA TYR A 132 -8.37 -2.90 6.60
C TYR A 132 -9.34 -3.80 7.38
N ALA A 133 -8.87 -4.95 7.85
CA ALA A 133 -9.69 -5.96 8.52
C ALA A 133 -10.97 -6.28 7.73
N ASP A 134 -12.14 -6.17 8.33
CA ASP A 134 -13.45 -6.45 7.73
C ASP A 134 -14.14 -5.23 7.08
N LEU A 135 -13.39 -4.14 6.84
CA LEU A 135 -13.95 -2.92 6.23
C LEU A 135 -14.41 -3.15 4.78
N GLU A 136 -13.65 -3.92 4.02
CA GLU A 136 -13.96 -4.31 2.64
C GLU A 136 -13.73 -5.81 2.48
N VAL A 137 -14.68 -6.51 1.85
CA VAL A 137 -14.57 -7.93 1.53
C VAL A 137 -14.09 -8.07 0.09
N TYR A 138 -12.92 -8.67 -0.11
CA TYR A 138 -12.30 -8.76 -1.44
C TYR A 138 -12.62 -10.05 -2.18
N SER A 139 -12.91 -11.14 -1.48
CA SER A 139 -13.29 -12.41 -2.08
C SER A 139 -14.14 -13.27 -1.13
N SER A 140 -14.66 -14.38 -1.62
CA SER A 140 -15.35 -15.40 -0.80
C SER A 140 -14.39 -16.46 -0.26
N ASN A 141 -13.08 -16.33 -0.46
CA ASN A 141 -12.09 -17.28 0.02
C ASN A 141 -11.92 -17.15 1.54
N GLU A 142 -12.00 -18.27 2.26
CA GLU A 142 -11.82 -18.29 3.72
C GLU A 142 -10.42 -17.86 4.18
N ASN A 143 -9.41 -17.96 3.31
CA ASN A 143 -8.05 -17.50 3.57
C ASN A 143 -7.84 -16.03 3.26
N ASP A 144 -8.84 -15.31 2.75
CA ASP A 144 -8.79 -13.87 2.55
C ASP A 144 -8.83 -13.18 3.91
N LEU A 145 -7.83 -12.34 4.19
CA LEU A 145 -7.73 -11.62 5.46
C LEU A 145 -8.98 -10.78 5.76
N SER A 146 -9.63 -10.27 4.73
CA SER A 146 -10.85 -9.45 4.88
C SER A 146 -12.06 -10.23 5.40
N ASN A 147 -12.01 -11.56 5.38
CA ASN A 147 -13.06 -12.44 5.91
C ASN A 147 -12.79 -12.89 7.36
N MET A 148 -11.65 -12.49 7.95
CA MET A 148 -11.23 -12.96 9.26
C MET A 148 -11.76 -12.06 10.38
N GLU A 149 -12.09 -12.67 11.52
CA GLU A 149 -12.24 -11.93 12.78
C GLU A 149 -10.95 -11.19 13.12
N TYR A 150 -11.04 -9.98 13.66
CA TYR A 150 -9.90 -9.08 13.86
C TYR A 150 -8.70 -9.72 14.56
N ILE A 151 -8.94 -10.52 15.60
CA ILE A 151 -7.86 -11.18 16.34
C ILE A 151 -7.09 -12.21 15.47
N ASN A 152 -7.78 -12.91 14.56
CA ASN A 152 -7.16 -13.85 13.63
C ASN A 152 -6.50 -13.11 12.47
N PHE A 153 -7.12 -12.04 11.99
CA PHE A 153 -6.54 -11.12 11.02
C PHE A 153 -5.16 -10.63 11.49
N ILE A 154 -5.06 -10.07 12.70
CA ILE A 154 -3.79 -9.55 13.23
C ILE A 154 -2.71 -10.64 13.35
N LYS A 155 -3.07 -11.89 13.72
CA LYS A 155 -2.10 -12.99 13.77
C LYS A 155 -1.49 -13.31 12.39
N VAL A 156 -2.33 -13.41 11.37
CA VAL A 156 -1.86 -13.69 9.99
C VAL A 156 -1.11 -12.49 9.43
N TYR A 157 -1.63 -11.31 9.64
CA TYR A 157 -1.03 -10.03 9.25
C TYR A 157 0.38 -9.84 9.82
N SER A 158 0.57 -10.08 11.12
CA SER A 158 1.89 -10.01 11.77
C SER A 158 2.87 -11.04 11.19
N LYS A 159 2.38 -12.25 10.84
CA LYS A 159 3.20 -13.27 10.19
C LYS A 159 3.65 -12.82 8.78
N ILE A 160 2.77 -12.18 8.02
CA ILE A 160 3.12 -11.62 6.71
C ILE A 160 4.20 -10.55 6.86
N ILE A 161 4.05 -9.62 7.81
CA ILE A 161 5.06 -8.58 8.11
C ILE A 161 6.41 -9.22 8.47
N ARG A 162 6.41 -10.25 9.31
CA ARG A 162 7.61 -11.00 9.67
C ARG A 162 8.29 -11.65 8.46
N ASN A 163 7.52 -12.30 7.59
CA ASN A 163 8.05 -12.88 6.37
C ASN A 163 8.64 -11.81 5.43
N CYS A 164 8.02 -10.62 5.36
CA CYS A 164 8.56 -9.51 4.59
C CYS A 164 9.89 -8.99 5.17
N TYR A 165 10.02 -8.94 6.51
CA TYR A 165 11.28 -8.57 7.17
C TYR A 165 12.43 -9.45 6.71
N ASP A 166 12.21 -10.76 6.66
CA ASP A 166 13.22 -11.74 6.26
C ASP A 166 13.62 -11.62 4.77
N LEU A 167 12.81 -10.95 3.95
CA LEU A 167 13.04 -10.70 2.52
C LEU A 167 13.70 -9.35 2.23
N LEU A 168 13.92 -8.50 3.23
CA LEU A 168 14.54 -7.20 3.03
C LEU A 168 16.07 -7.24 3.17
N ASN A 169 16.74 -6.36 2.44
CA ASN A 169 18.13 -6.02 2.69
C ASN A 169 18.26 -5.23 4.00
N ASP A 170 19.45 -5.27 4.60
CA ASP A 170 19.75 -4.46 5.78
C ASP A 170 19.71 -2.96 5.46
N ASN A 171 19.33 -2.13 6.42
CA ASN A 171 19.25 -0.68 6.30
C ASN A 171 18.30 -0.20 5.17
N THR A 172 17.19 -0.90 4.99
CA THR A 172 16.12 -0.52 4.06
C THR A 172 14.86 -0.08 4.81
N PHE A 173 13.93 0.51 4.08
CA PHE A 173 12.70 1.03 4.65
C PHE A 173 11.50 0.13 4.39
N ALA A 174 10.55 0.16 5.33
CA ALA A 174 9.18 -0.29 5.13
C ALA A 174 8.26 0.93 5.09
N PHE A 175 7.53 1.10 4.00
CA PHE A 175 6.51 2.13 3.84
C PHE A 175 5.14 1.47 3.78
N TRP A 176 4.31 1.73 4.79
CA TRP A 176 3.07 1.00 4.98
C TRP A 176 1.89 1.95 5.13
N VAL A 177 0.88 1.79 4.26
CA VAL A 177 -0.27 2.70 4.22
C VAL A 177 -1.43 2.08 4.98
N VAL A 178 -1.76 2.64 6.13
CA VAL A 178 -2.87 2.20 6.98
C VAL A 178 -3.67 3.38 7.52
N GLY A 179 -4.89 3.11 7.95
CA GLY A 179 -5.76 4.03 8.67
C GLY A 179 -6.48 3.32 9.79
N GLU A 180 -7.11 4.07 10.69
CA GLU A 180 -7.94 3.49 11.74
C GLU A 180 -9.23 2.91 11.19
N VAL A 181 -9.65 1.78 11.75
CA VAL A 181 -10.86 1.05 11.38
C VAL A 181 -11.77 0.90 12.62
N ARG A 182 -13.06 0.98 12.39
CA ARG A 182 -14.08 0.76 13.44
C ARG A 182 -14.73 -0.60 13.24
N ASP A 183 -15.05 -1.22 14.38
CA ASP A 183 -15.91 -2.40 14.41
C ASP A 183 -17.37 -2.04 14.06
N LYS A 184 -18.22 -3.05 13.97
CA LYS A 184 -19.67 -2.88 13.69
C LYS A 184 -20.42 -2.12 14.79
N SER A 185 -19.84 -2.00 15.98
CA SER A 185 -20.37 -1.23 17.12
C SER A 185 -19.88 0.23 17.12
N GLY A 186 -18.96 0.60 16.21
CA GLY A 186 -18.39 1.94 16.08
C GLY A 186 -17.14 2.19 16.89
N ASN A 187 -16.58 1.20 17.59
CA ASN A 187 -15.33 1.31 18.35
C ASN A 187 -14.12 1.13 17.45
N TYR A 188 -13.04 1.83 17.72
CA TYR A 188 -11.77 1.62 17.01
C TYR A 188 -11.11 0.30 17.41
N TYR A 189 -10.56 -0.42 16.41
CA TYR A 189 -9.75 -1.62 16.62
C TYR A 189 -8.32 -1.33 17.13
N ASN A 190 -7.86 -0.08 17.09
CA ASN A 190 -6.45 0.29 17.31
C ASN A 190 -5.51 -0.28 16.20
N PHE A 191 -5.99 -0.33 14.96
CA PHE A 191 -5.28 -0.99 13.85
C PHE A 191 -3.90 -0.36 13.57
N ILE A 192 -3.75 0.95 13.70
CA ILE A 192 -2.44 1.62 13.57
C ILE A 192 -1.49 1.14 14.67
N GLY A 193 -1.92 1.09 15.93
CA GLY A 193 -1.11 0.61 17.05
C GLY A 193 -0.69 -0.84 16.89
N ASP A 194 -1.61 -1.72 16.49
CA ASP A 194 -1.33 -3.14 16.25
C ASP A 194 -0.41 -3.34 15.05
N THR A 195 -0.50 -2.49 14.02
CA THR A 195 0.45 -2.46 12.89
C THR A 195 1.85 -2.11 13.37
N ILE A 196 2.01 -0.99 14.10
CA ILE A 196 3.31 -0.58 14.65
C ILE A 196 3.91 -1.69 15.50
N LYS A 197 3.10 -2.29 16.40
CA LYS A 197 3.54 -3.41 17.21
C LYS A 197 4.00 -4.60 16.38
N SER A 198 3.27 -4.96 15.32
CA SER A 198 3.61 -6.08 14.44
C SER A 198 4.96 -5.86 13.73
N PHE A 199 5.26 -4.62 13.31
CA PHE A 199 6.55 -4.25 12.73
C PHE A 199 7.68 -4.34 13.77
N ILE A 200 7.48 -3.79 14.97
CA ILE A 200 8.48 -3.86 16.05
C ILE A 200 8.76 -5.31 16.44
N ASP A 201 7.73 -6.13 16.62
CA ASP A 201 7.87 -7.55 16.96
C ASP A 201 8.57 -8.36 15.85
N ALA A 202 8.46 -7.93 14.61
CA ALA A 202 9.19 -8.50 13.46
C ALA A 202 10.67 -8.07 13.40
N GLY A 203 11.10 -7.07 14.15
CA GLY A 203 12.48 -6.59 14.19
C GLY A 203 12.73 -5.25 13.51
N PHE A 204 11.70 -4.59 12.99
CA PHE A 204 11.84 -3.23 12.45
C PHE A 204 12.02 -2.19 13.56
N THR A 205 12.72 -1.12 13.24
CA THR A 205 12.76 0.09 14.06
C THR A 205 11.69 1.07 13.58
N TYR A 206 10.84 1.52 14.47
CA TYR A 206 9.87 2.58 14.15
C TYR A 206 10.60 3.93 14.08
N TYR A 207 10.48 4.57 12.93
CA TYR A 207 11.24 5.78 12.61
C TYR A 207 10.32 6.96 12.31
#